data_60535ed3a14c40b5a8b10242e98da30f
#
_entry.id   60535ed3a14c40b5a8b10242e98da30f
#
_cell.length_a   1.000
_cell.length_b   1.000
_cell.length_c   1.000
_cell.angle_alpha   90.00
_cell.angle_beta   90.00
_cell.angle_gamma   90.00
#
_symmetry.space_group_name_H-M   'P 1'
#
loop_
_entity.id
_entity.type
_entity.pdbx_description
1 polymer ?
#
loop_
_entity_poly.entity_id
_entity_poly.type
_entity_poly.pdbx_seq_one_letter_code
_entity_poly.pdbx_strand_id
1 'polypeptide(L)'
;ALPQFHGDETPEQCRAAARPYLRAARTAPGVHLLDFAEKFADAQALLLDTHVEAYGGSGKVFDWSLIPPSVPLPVVLSGGLNPANVTDGVLRVRPWAVDVSSGVESAKGIKDAALMRRFCEAVREADARLADLAT
;
A
#
# COMPACT_ATOMS: atom_id res chain seq x y z
N ALA A 1 5.07 -10.39 -16.57
CA ALA A 1 4.39 -9.24 -15.93
C ALA A 1 3.47 -9.72 -14.81
N LEU A 2 3.29 -8.90 -13.80
CA LEU A 2 2.45 -9.17 -12.65
C LEU A 2 1.19 -8.30 -12.75
N PRO A 3 0.05 -8.87 -13.20
CA PRO A 3 -1.18 -8.10 -13.30
C PRO A 3 -1.63 -7.57 -11.95
N GLN A 4 -2.22 -6.38 -11.95
CA GLN A 4 -2.80 -5.75 -10.77
C GLN A 4 -4.29 -5.55 -11.03
N PHE A 5 -5.13 -6.11 -10.17
CA PHE A 5 -6.58 -5.95 -10.23
C PHE A 5 -7.03 -5.00 -9.12
N HIS A 6 -7.70 -3.92 -9.47
CA HIS A 6 -8.08 -2.88 -8.52
C HIS A 6 -9.52 -2.37 -8.70
N GLY A 7 -10.35 -3.14 -9.39
CA GLY A 7 -11.78 -2.84 -9.56
C GLY A 7 -12.65 -3.83 -8.81
N ASP A 8 -13.71 -4.29 -9.47
CA ASP A 8 -14.68 -5.21 -8.91
C ASP A 8 -14.45 -6.66 -9.36
N GLU A 9 -13.24 -6.98 -9.82
CA GLU A 9 -12.93 -8.32 -10.30
C GLU A 9 -13.14 -9.37 -9.20
N THR A 10 -13.79 -10.46 -9.58
CA THR A 10 -13.98 -11.62 -8.69
C THR A 10 -12.68 -12.44 -8.60
N PRO A 11 -12.53 -13.30 -7.56
CA PRO A 11 -11.40 -14.22 -7.52
C PRO A 11 -11.29 -15.11 -8.78
N GLU A 12 -12.41 -15.53 -9.34
CA GLU A 12 -12.44 -16.34 -10.55
C GLU A 12 -11.89 -15.57 -11.76
N GLN A 13 -12.26 -14.30 -11.89
CA GLN A 13 -11.74 -13.43 -12.95
C GLN A 13 -10.23 -13.22 -12.81
N CYS A 14 -9.73 -13.02 -11.58
CA CYS A 14 -8.30 -12.90 -11.34
C CYS A 14 -7.55 -14.18 -11.72
N ARG A 15 -8.09 -15.35 -11.35
CA ARG A 15 -7.48 -16.65 -11.71
C ARG A 15 -7.49 -16.90 -13.21
N ALA A 16 -8.49 -16.37 -13.93
CA ALA A 16 -8.57 -16.53 -15.38
C ALA A 16 -7.40 -15.89 -16.13
N ALA A 17 -6.68 -14.94 -15.51
CA ALA A 17 -5.46 -14.40 -16.08
C ALA A 17 -4.32 -15.42 -16.15
N ALA A 18 -4.41 -16.53 -15.41
CA ALA A 18 -3.44 -17.64 -15.37
C ALA A 18 -2.01 -17.17 -15.08
N ARG A 19 -1.86 -16.15 -14.25
CA ARG A 19 -0.57 -15.54 -13.85
C ARG A 19 -0.62 -15.16 -12.38
N PRO A 20 0.53 -15.09 -11.69
CA PRO A 20 0.59 -14.41 -10.39
C PRO A 20 0.04 -12.99 -10.52
N TYR A 21 -0.70 -12.53 -9.52
CA TYR A 21 -1.35 -11.21 -9.58
C TYR A 21 -1.32 -10.51 -8.23
N LEU A 22 -1.43 -9.18 -8.28
CA LEU A 22 -1.68 -8.34 -7.12
C LEU A 22 -3.17 -7.99 -7.07
N ARG A 23 -3.75 -8.02 -5.89
CA ARG A 23 -5.12 -7.56 -5.69
C ARG A 23 -5.12 -6.29 -4.86
N ALA A 24 -5.67 -5.22 -5.40
CA ALA A 24 -5.81 -3.97 -4.69
C ALA A 24 -7.09 -3.97 -3.86
N ALA A 25 -7.02 -3.38 -2.67
CA ALA A 25 -8.16 -3.16 -1.81
C ALA A 25 -8.03 -1.79 -1.17
N ARG A 26 -9.17 -1.12 -0.99
CA ARG A 26 -9.23 0.14 -0.26
C ARG A 26 -9.49 -0.14 1.21
N THR A 27 -8.67 0.45 2.09
CA THR A 27 -8.92 0.37 3.52
C THR A 27 -9.95 1.45 3.89
N ALA A 28 -11.06 1.02 4.46
CA ALA A 28 -12.13 1.91 4.90
C ALA A 28 -12.86 1.27 6.07
N PRO A 29 -13.53 2.07 6.92
CA PRO A 29 -14.39 1.50 7.95
C PRO A 29 -15.44 0.59 7.32
N GLY A 30 -15.63 -0.59 7.90
CA GLY A 30 -16.57 -1.59 7.38
C GLY A 30 -16.00 -2.53 6.32
N VAL A 31 -14.78 -2.29 5.83
CA VAL A 31 -14.09 -3.23 4.95
C VAL A 31 -13.38 -4.26 5.81
N HIS A 32 -13.69 -5.54 5.60
CA HIS A 32 -13.11 -6.64 6.34
C HIS A 32 -11.91 -7.21 5.56
N LEU A 33 -10.71 -6.66 5.81
CA LEU A 33 -9.50 -7.04 5.07
C LEU A 33 -9.12 -8.51 5.25
N LEU A 34 -9.39 -9.09 6.42
CA LEU A 34 -9.10 -10.52 6.64
C LEU A 34 -9.98 -11.39 5.75
N ASP A 35 -11.27 -11.07 5.64
CA ASP A 35 -12.18 -11.78 4.75
C ASP A 35 -11.81 -11.57 3.28
N PHE A 36 -11.41 -10.35 2.94
CA PHE A 36 -10.95 -10.02 1.59
C PHE A 36 -9.69 -10.82 1.23
N ALA A 37 -8.73 -10.90 2.15
CA ALA A 37 -7.51 -11.67 1.94
C ALA A 37 -7.81 -13.15 1.76
N GLU A 38 -8.78 -13.67 2.48
CA GLU A 38 -9.21 -15.08 2.34
C GLU A 38 -9.81 -15.34 0.97
N LYS A 39 -10.63 -14.43 0.45
CA LYS A 39 -11.21 -14.55 -0.90
C LYS A 39 -10.15 -14.56 -1.99
N PHE A 40 -9.09 -13.78 -1.83
CA PHE A 40 -8.02 -13.65 -2.81
C PHE A 40 -6.73 -14.33 -2.31
N ALA A 41 -6.87 -15.46 -1.64
CA ALA A 41 -5.75 -16.17 -1.02
C ALA A 41 -4.66 -16.61 -2.01
N ASP A 42 -4.98 -16.69 -3.29
CA ASP A 42 -4.03 -17.02 -4.36
C ASP A 42 -3.34 -15.80 -4.97
N ALA A 43 -3.61 -14.59 -4.47
CA ALA A 43 -2.86 -13.41 -4.88
C ALA A 43 -1.42 -13.47 -4.35
N GLN A 44 -0.48 -12.89 -5.08
CA GLN A 44 0.90 -12.74 -4.63
C GLN A 44 0.99 -11.79 -3.44
N ALA A 45 0.20 -10.71 -3.45
CA ALA A 45 0.12 -9.74 -2.38
C ALA A 45 -1.17 -8.94 -2.49
N LEU A 46 -1.56 -8.29 -1.39
CA LEU A 46 -2.62 -7.29 -1.39
C LEU A 46 -1.98 -5.90 -1.43
N LEU A 47 -2.40 -5.09 -2.40
CA LEU A 47 -2.05 -3.67 -2.44
C LEU A 47 -3.15 -2.90 -1.72
N LEU A 48 -2.81 -2.30 -0.57
CA LEU A 48 -3.77 -1.61 0.26
C LEU A 48 -3.68 -0.11 0.05
N ASP A 49 -4.74 0.46 -0.50
CA ASP A 49 -4.86 1.91 -0.67
C ASP A 49 -5.46 2.50 0.62
N THR A 50 -4.63 3.17 1.38
CA THR A 50 -5.01 3.75 2.68
C THR A 50 -5.40 5.22 2.59
N HIS A 51 -5.44 5.77 1.37
CA HIS A 51 -5.79 7.15 1.16
C HIS A 51 -7.30 7.36 1.32
N VAL A 52 -7.68 8.22 2.25
CA VAL A 52 -9.06 8.60 2.49
C VAL A 52 -9.15 10.12 2.42
N GLU A 53 -10.12 10.65 1.67
CA GLU A 53 -10.38 12.08 1.68
C GLU A 53 -11.13 12.46 2.95
N ALA A 54 -10.63 13.49 3.63
CA ALA A 54 -11.30 13.99 4.82
C ALA A 54 -12.60 14.71 4.44
N TYR A 55 -13.62 14.54 5.26
CA TYR A 55 -14.86 15.28 5.11
C TYR A 55 -14.58 16.79 5.20
N GLY A 56 -15.21 17.55 4.32
CA GLY A 56 -15.02 19.00 4.27
C GLY A 56 -13.90 19.46 3.35
N GLY A 57 -13.30 18.56 2.59
CA GLY A 57 -12.29 18.89 1.55
C GLY A 57 -10.99 19.46 2.09
N SER A 58 -10.72 19.32 3.40
CA SER A 58 -9.57 19.95 4.04
C SER A 58 -8.32 19.11 4.07
N GLY A 59 -8.29 17.97 3.36
CA GLY A 59 -7.08 17.17 3.30
C GLY A 59 -7.32 15.67 3.25
N LYS A 60 -6.22 14.95 3.33
CA LYS A 60 -6.17 13.50 3.20
C LYS A 60 -5.81 12.90 4.55
N VAL A 61 -6.55 11.90 4.96
CA VAL A 61 -6.32 11.20 6.24
C VAL A 61 -5.78 9.81 5.92
N PHE A 62 -4.71 9.43 6.63
CA PHE A 62 -4.15 8.09 6.56
C PHE A 62 -4.50 7.37 7.85
N ASP A 63 -5.28 6.30 7.72
CA ASP A 63 -5.65 5.50 8.89
C ASP A 63 -5.09 4.08 8.72
N TRP A 64 -3.81 3.95 9.05
CA TRP A 64 -3.14 2.65 8.99
C TRP A 64 -3.63 1.70 10.07
N SER A 65 -4.34 2.19 11.08
CA SER A 65 -4.95 1.33 12.11
C SER A 65 -6.04 0.43 11.56
N LEU A 66 -6.57 0.74 10.37
CA LEU A 66 -7.54 -0.12 9.69
C LEU A 66 -6.91 -1.39 9.14
N ILE A 67 -5.58 -1.49 9.10
CA ILE A 67 -4.87 -2.67 8.60
C ILE A 67 -4.60 -3.61 9.77
N PRO A 68 -5.24 -4.79 9.82
CA PRO A 68 -4.95 -5.76 10.88
C PRO A 68 -3.50 -6.26 10.78
N PRO A 69 -2.82 -6.50 11.93
CA PRO A 69 -1.44 -7.00 11.90
C PRO A 69 -1.32 -8.44 11.40
N SER A 70 -2.43 -9.15 11.30
CA SER A 70 -2.46 -10.57 10.96
C SER A 70 -2.98 -10.86 9.56
N VAL A 71 -2.87 -9.92 8.62
CA VAL A 71 -3.26 -10.16 7.22
C VAL A 71 -2.43 -11.33 6.66
N PRO A 72 -3.08 -12.41 6.16
CA PRO A 72 -2.37 -13.64 5.77
C PRO A 72 -1.69 -13.58 4.39
N LEU A 73 -1.53 -12.40 3.82
CA LEU A 73 -0.85 -12.18 2.55
C LEU A 73 0.17 -11.05 2.72
N PRO A 74 1.25 -11.04 1.92
CA PRO A 74 2.12 -9.87 1.88
C PRO A 74 1.33 -8.61 1.55
N VAL A 75 1.67 -7.50 2.19
CA VAL A 75 1.00 -6.22 2.01
C VAL A 75 1.90 -5.25 1.25
N VAL A 76 1.36 -4.65 0.21
CA VAL A 76 1.95 -3.49 -0.45
C VAL A 76 1.19 -2.27 0.04
N LEU A 77 1.87 -1.39 0.78
CA LEU A 77 1.26 -0.16 1.30
C LEU A 77 1.22 0.90 0.21
N SER A 78 0.07 1.49 -0.01
CA SER A 78 -0.16 2.48 -1.04
C SER A 78 -1.14 3.56 -0.55
N GLY A 79 -1.35 4.56 -1.38
CA GLY A 79 -2.33 5.62 -1.11
C GLY A 79 -1.72 6.82 -0.40
N GLY A 80 -1.41 7.87 -1.15
CA GLY A 80 -0.95 9.14 -0.60
C GLY A 80 0.41 9.13 0.06
N LEU A 81 1.24 8.12 -0.19
CA LEU A 81 2.58 8.08 0.35
C LEU A 81 3.47 9.16 -0.29
N ASN A 82 4.41 9.67 0.48
CA ASN A 82 5.39 10.65 0.05
C ASN A 82 6.64 10.55 0.95
N PRO A 83 7.71 11.30 0.65
CA PRO A 83 8.92 11.23 1.48
C PRO A 83 8.71 11.62 2.95
N ALA A 84 7.69 12.44 3.26
CA ALA A 84 7.44 12.90 4.61
C ALA A 84 6.72 11.88 5.49
N ASN A 85 5.96 10.95 4.91
CA ASN A 85 5.12 10.01 5.68
C ASN A 85 5.49 8.54 5.52
N VAL A 86 6.28 8.16 4.52
CA VAL A 86 6.53 6.75 4.22
C VAL A 86 7.31 6.04 5.33
N THR A 87 8.24 6.72 5.99
CA THR A 87 8.99 6.12 7.12
C THR A 87 8.02 5.67 8.21
N ASP A 88 7.08 6.55 8.58
CA ASP A 88 6.07 6.24 9.60
C ASP A 88 5.16 5.11 9.15
N GLY A 89 4.75 5.11 7.89
CA GLY A 89 3.93 4.04 7.31
C GLY A 89 4.62 2.67 7.38
N VAL A 90 5.89 2.62 7.01
CA VAL A 90 6.67 1.36 7.08
C VAL A 90 6.80 0.89 8.52
N LEU A 91 7.10 1.78 9.45
CA LEU A 91 7.28 1.42 10.85
C LEU A 91 5.99 0.90 11.49
N ARG A 92 4.85 1.50 11.14
CA ARG A 92 3.55 1.12 11.72
C ARG A 92 2.96 -0.13 11.09
N VAL A 93 3.05 -0.26 9.77
CA VAL A 93 2.39 -1.34 9.02
C VAL A 93 3.32 -2.53 8.81
N ARG A 94 4.62 -2.26 8.68
CA ARG A 94 5.64 -3.26 8.33
C ARG A 94 5.25 -4.00 7.05
N PRO A 95 4.99 -3.28 5.95
CA PRO A 95 4.58 -3.90 4.69
C PRO A 95 5.74 -4.65 4.04
N TRP A 96 5.39 -5.55 3.15
CA TRP A 96 6.38 -6.23 2.28
C TRP A 96 6.95 -5.28 1.24
N ALA A 97 6.14 -4.31 0.77
CA ALA A 97 6.57 -3.32 -0.21
C ALA A 97 5.73 -2.04 -0.06
N VAL A 98 6.18 -0.97 -0.69
CA VAL A 98 5.44 0.29 -0.76
C VAL A 98 5.29 0.70 -2.22
N ASP A 99 4.20 1.42 -2.51
CA ASP A 99 3.88 1.91 -3.84
C ASP A 99 3.60 3.41 -3.75
N VAL A 100 4.17 4.19 -4.64
CA VAL A 100 4.02 5.64 -4.65
C VAL A 100 3.77 6.13 -6.07
N SER A 101 2.94 7.16 -6.20
CA SER A 101 2.64 7.81 -7.48
C SER A 101 2.80 9.32 -7.35
N SER A 102 1.73 10.03 -6.98
CA SER A 102 1.75 11.48 -6.91
C SER A 102 2.69 12.05 -5.84
N GLY A 103 2.99 11.28 -4.82
CA GLY A 103 3.87 11.73 -3.72
C GLY A 103 5.31 12.03 -4.13
N VAL A 104 5.73 11.62 -5.33
CA VAL A 104 7.05 11.92 -5.89
C VAL A 104 6.95 12.74 -7.18
N GLU A 105 5.85 13.48 -7.35
CA GLU A 105 5.64 14.36 -8.49
C GLU A 105 5.81 15.83 -8.10
N SER A 106 6.47 16.60 -8.96
CA SER A 106 6.57 18.05 -8.81
C SER A 106 5.30 18.74 -9.31
N ALA A 107 4.60 18.11 -10.26
CA ALA A 107 3.31 18.52 -10.77
C ALA A 107 2.60 17.28 -11.27
N LYS A 108 1.30 17.38 -11.50
CA LYS A 108 0.49 16.23 -11.93
C LYS A 108 1.09 15.55 -13.17
N GLY A 109 1.44 14.28 -13.01
CA GLY A 109 2.02 13.47 -14.09
C GLY A 109 3.52 13.68 -14.31
N ILE A 110 4.17 14.57 -13.55
CA ILE A 110 5.60 14.88 -13.71
C ILE A 110 6.36 14.37 -12.50
N LYS A 111 7.09 13.27 -12.67
CA LYS A 111 7.92 12.69 -11.61
C LYS A 111 9.13 13.57 -11.34
N ASP A 112 9.51 13.68 -10.09
CA ASP A 112 10.65 14.47 -9.63
C ASP A 112 11.74 13.55 -9.08
N ALA A 113 12.94 13.63 -9.68
CA ALA A 113 14.04 12.75 -9.32
C ALA A 113 14.50 12.94 -7.87
N ALA A 114 14.48 14.19 -7.37
CA ALA A 114 14.88 14.48 -5.99
C ALA A 114 13.85 13.91 -5.00
N LEU A 115 12.57 14.01 -5.31
CA LEU A 115 11.51 13.43 -4.47
C LEU A 115 11.57 11.90 -4.47
N MET A 116 11.83 11.27 -5.61
CA MET A 116 12.00 9.82 -5.69
C MET A 116 13.18 9.36 -4.84
N ARG A 117 14.30 10.09 -4.88
CA ARG A 117 15.48 9.79 -4.06
C ARG A 117 15.18 9.91 -2.58
N ARG A 118 14.53 10.99 -2.16
CA ARG A 118 14.13 11.19 -0.76
C ARG A 118 13.17 10.11 -0.28
N PHE A 119 12.26 9.69 -1.15
CA PHE A 119 11.33 8.60 -0.83
C PHE A 119 12.09 7.31 -0.54
N CYS A 120 13.00 6.92 -1.41
CA CYS A 120 13.83 5.71 -1.23
C CYS A 120 14.68 5.80 0.03
N GLU A 121 15.27 6.96 0.31
CA GLU A 121 16.05 7.18 1.54
C GLU A 121 15.18 7.02 2.79
N ALA A 122 13.94 7.55 2.75
CA ALA A 122 13.01 7.42 3.87
C ALA A 122 12.60 5.96 4.11
N VAL A 123 12.42 5.17 3.06
CA VAL A 123 12.15 3.72 3.17
C VAL A 123 13.35 3.00 3.78
N ARG A 124 14.55 3.29 3.31
CA ARG A 124 15.78 2.69 3.85
C ARG A 124 15.98 3.02 5.32
N GLU A 125 15.66 4.25 5.74
CA GLU A 125 15.71 4.65 7.15
C GLU A 125 14.75 3.80 7.99
N ALA A 126 13.53 3.59 7.51
CA ALA A 126 12.56 2.76 8.20
C ALA A 126 13.06 1.30 8.30
N ASP A 127 13.59 0.76 7.23
CA ASP A 127 14.13 -0.61 7.21
C ASP A 127 15.28 -0.76 8.21
N ALA A 128 16.17 0.24 8.29
CA ALA A 128 17.28 0.23 9.25
C ALA A 128 16.77 0.25 10.69
N ARG A 129 15.74 1.05 10.99
CA ARG A 129 15.13 1.08 12.32
C ARG A 129 14.47 -0.25 12.69
N LEU A 130 13.78 -0.88 11.73
CA LEU A 130 13.17 -2.20 11.95
C LEU A 130 14.22 -3.27 12.19
N ALA A 131 15.34 -3.22 11.48
CA ALA A 131 16.46 -4.16 11.70
C ALA A 131 17.06 -3.99 13.09
N ASP A 132 17.21 -2.76 13.60
CA ASP A 132 17.69 -2.49 14.94
C ASP A 132 16.73 -3.03 16.02
N LEU A 133 15.43 -2.93 15.77
CA LEU A 133 14.42 -3.45 16.71
C LEU A 133 14.40 -4.99 16.74
N ALA A 134 14.83 -5.65 15.66
CA ALA A 134 14.86 -7.10 15.55
C ALA A 134 16.06 -7.75 16.25
N THR A 135 17.08 -6.94 16.59
CA THR A 135 18.25 -7.37 17.36
C THR A 135 18.12 -6.96 18.85
#